data_2dba617a3c364026d7f51135cf3467fc
#
_entry.id   2dba617a3c364026d7f51135cf3467fc
#
_cell.length_a   1.000
_cell.length_b   1.000
_cell.length_c   1.000
_cell.angle_alpha   90.00
_cell.angle_beta   90.00
_cell.angle_gamma   90.00
#
_symmetry.space_group_name_H-M   'P 1'
#
loop_
_entity.id
_entity.type
_entity.pdbx_description
1 polymer ?
#
loop_
_entity_poly.entity_id
_entity_poly.type
_entity_poly.pdbx_seq_one_letter_code
_entity_poly.pdbx_strand_id
1 'polypeptide(L)'
;MNKFTKIIFIFFIYLITYFTLFAFTYPTPDGDSLNYHIPIASSYLNGNILNPEEIDGIPFMKYSPGASEGILAALIFLKIPIQLFNVFGVLFLFIVCFFLAKRMNLKNDLSIVFAIVITTLPIMLRWINMQVIDIWLAGFFTLTLFLLESLRKKNSHYLMLGASAGMLIGSKFSGPLYFLVLLIFYLKKILKNFNLKLFVLFLIPFSLIGLTWYLRNMFYTGNPIYPASFLFFPKSGFEILSTQVWEVSFTSISGLKSFINAGFSEYSLWFFSIFISLFVLFKSYRKKKLYRITELILIGISNFIIFLFLPSDNYFHIFVSVYRYTLPVYIPIILAIFLYAKEKGKQEYLYLFTYVSLLISPIYEYHPKVILIVLPIALVIYFKIPDSEIKNTLK
;
A
#
# COMPACT_ATOMS: atom_id res chain seq x y z
N MET A 1 -0.24 -20.36 -17.43
CA MET A 1 -0.68 -18.97 -17.61
C MET A 1 -1.46 -18.87 -18.91
N ASN A 2 -2.66 -18.30 -18.85
CA ASN A 2 -3.41 -17.97 -20.05
C ASN A 2 -2.72 -16.83 -20.83
N LYS A 3 -3.15 -16.59 -22.08
CA LYS A 3 -2.52 -15.63 -23.00
C LYS A 3 -2.55 -14.19 -22.41
N PHE A 4 -3.71 -13.77 -21.87
CA PHE A 4 -3.85 -12.44 -21.26
C PHE A 4 -2.92 -12.25 -20.07
N THR A 5 -2.82 -13.23 -19.18
CA THR A 5 -1.91 -13.14 -18.02
C THR A 5 -0.45 -13.05 -18.46
N LYS A 6 -0.04 -13.80 -19.52
CA LYS A 6 1.34 -13.71 -20.06
C LYS A 6 1.66 -12.29 -20.54
N ILE A 7 0.73 -11.67 -21.24
CA ILE A 7 0.90 -10.33 -21.80
C ILE A 7 1.03 -9.28 -20.70
N ILE A 8 0.11 -9.27 -19.74
CA ILE A 8 0.14 -8.36 -18.60
C ILE A 8 1.42 -8.59 -17.78
N PHE A 9 1.87 -9.82 -17.64
CA PHE A 9 3.10 -10.15 -16.93
C PHE A 9 4.36 -9.66 -17.67
N ILE A 10 4.43 -9.82 -18.99
CA ILE A 10 5.53 -9.27 -19.82
C ILE A 10 5.57 -7.74 -19.68
N PHE A 11 4.41 -7.10 -19.72
CA PHE A 11 4.31 -5.66 -19.51
C PHE A 11 4.81 -5.24 -18.12
N PHE A 12 4.43 -5.98 -17.07
CA PHE A 12 4.94 -5.74 -15.71
C PHE A 12 6.47 -5.86 -15.64
N ILE A 13 7.04 -6.94 -16.19
CA ILE A 13 8.51 -7.12 -16.23
C ILE A 13 9.17 -5.94 -16.93
N TYR A 14 8.59 -5.51 -18.05
CA TYR A 14 9.10 -4.35 -18.78
C TYR A 14 9.07 -3.08 -17.91
N LEU A 15 7.97 -2.79 -17.23
CA LEU A 15 7.87 -1.62 -16.35
C LEU A 15 8.93 -1.67 -15.24
N ILE A 16 9.07 -2.80 -14.56
CA ILE A 16 10.09 -2.94 -13.51
C ILE A 16 11.49 -2.75 -14.06
N THR A 17 11.79 -3.32 -15.24
CA THR A 17 13.09 -3.12 -15.90
C THR A 17 13.31 -1.65 -16.24
N TYR A 18 12.30 -0.97 -16.80
CA TYR A 18 12.38 0.46 -17.12
C TYR A 18 12.70 1.29 -15.87
N PHE A 19 11.96 1.13 -14.78
CA PHE A 19 12.18 1.90 -13.55
C PHE A 19 13.48 1.51 -12.84
N THR A 20 13.93 0.26 -12.97
CA THR A 20 15.25 -0.16 -12.47
C THR A 20 16.38 0.56 -13.22
N LEU A 21 16.32 0.60 -14.55
CA LEU A 21 17.30 1.33 -15.35
C LEU A 21 17.24 2.84 -15.13
N PHE A 22 16.01 3.38 -14.98
CA PHE A 22 15.81 4.79 -14.70
C PHE A 22 16.40 5.21 -13.34
N ALA A 23 16.40 4.33 -12.35
CA ALA A 23 16.99 4.56 -11.02
C ALA A 23 18.49 4.89 -11.06
N PHE A 24 19.23 4.45 -12.08
CA PHE A 24 20.66 4.75 -12.23
C PHE A 24 20.95 6.09 -12.89
N THR A 25 19.96 6.71 -13.50
CA THR A 25 20.13 7.93 -14.32
C THR A 25 19.39 9.14 -13.78
N TYR A 26 18.49 8.95 -12.81
CA TYR A 26 17.62 10.00 -12.34
C TYR A 26 17.89 10.36 -10.87
N PRO A 27 18.12 11.65 -10.54
CA PRO A 27 18.22 12.09 -9.15
C PRO A 27 16.85 11.96 -8.46
N THR A 28 16.86 11.91 -7.14
CA THR A 28 15.62 11.96 -6.34
C THR A 28 15.03 13.38 -6.38
N PRO A 29 13.88 13.59 -7.04
CA PRO A 29 13.28 14.92 -7.16
C PRO A 29 12.30 15.24 -6.05
N ASP A 30 12.01 14.29 -5.16
CA ASP A 30 10.94 14.37 -4.16
C ASP A 30 11.43 15.06 -2.88
N GLY A 31 10.64 16.06 -2.43
CA GLY A 31 10.96 16.83 -1.24
C GLY A 31 10.93 16.00 0.05
N ASP A 32 9.99 15.06 0.21
CA ASP A 32 9.91 14.21 1.41
C ASP A 32 11.16 13.33 1.53
N SER A 33 11.61 12.76 0.42
CA SER A 33 12.83 11.93 0.38
C SER A 33 14.06 12.72 0.80
N LEU A 34 14.23 13.92 0.25
CA LEU A 34 15.39 14.77 0.49
C LEU A 34 15.35 15.43 1.88
N ASN A 35 14.17 15.87 2.32
CA ASN A 35 14.04 16.66 3.53
C ASN A 35 14.08 15.81 4.81
N TYR A 36 13.57 14.55 4.81
CA TYR A 36 13.57 13.76 6.04
C TYR A 36 13.84 12.27 5.89
N HIS A 37 13.40 11.56 4.84
CA HIS A 37 13.62 10.11 4.76
C HIS A 37 15.12 9.74 4.62
N ILE A 38 15.84 10.39 3.71
CA ILE A 38 17.28 10.17 3.52
C ILE A 38 18.08 10.67 4.73
N PRO A 39 17.85 11.88 5.28
CA PRO A 39 18.49 12.33 6.52
C PRO A 39 18.30 11.36 7.70
N ILE A 40 17.08 10.87 7.94
CA ILE A 40 16.82 9.88 9.02
C ILE A 40 17.61 8.59 8.77
N ALA A 41 17.58 8.05 7.56
CA ALA A 41 18.30 6.83 7.21
C ALA A 41 19.83 7.01 7.37
N SER A 42 20.36 8.17 7.01
CA SER A 42 21.78 8.52 7.19
C SER A 42 22.15 8.65 8.67
N SER A 43 21.27 9.24 9.48
CA SER A 43 21.46 9.35 10.93
C SER A 43 21.58 7.97 11.61
N TYR A 44 20.88 6.95 11.09
CA TYR A 44 21.01 5.58 11.60
C TYR A 44 22.39 4.99 11.36
N LEU A 45 23.02 5.30 10.25
CA LEU A 45 24.39 4.86 9.96
C LEU A 45 25.44 5.51 10.86
N ASN A 46 25.13 6.70 11.38
CA ASN A 46 25.95 7.39 12.40
C ASN A 46 25.69 6.89 13.84
N GLY A 47 24.88 5.85 14.01
CA GLY A 47 24.53 5.28 15.32
C GLY A 47 23.38 5.98 16.03
N ASN A 48 22.76 7.00 15.42
CA ASN A 48 21.70 7.82 16.02
C ASN A 48 20.29 7.28 15.70
N ILE A 49 20.07 5.97 15.88
CA ILE A 49 18.79 5.32 15.52
C ILE A 49 17.63 5.87 16.38
N LEU A 50 17.84 5.98 17.68
CA LEU A 50 16.77 6.40 18.61
C LEU A 50 16.74 7.92 18.87
N ASN A 51 17.78 8.63 18.51
CA ASN A 51 17.84 10.09 18.58
C ASN A 51 18.43 10.66 17.29
N PRO A 52 17.68 10.65 16.19
CA PRO A 52 18.14 11.20 14.93
C PRO A 52 18.57 12.67 15.08
N GLU A 53 19.50 13.07 14.24
CA GLU A 53 19.94 14.47 14.15
C GLU A 53 18.74 15.38 13.82
N GLU A 54 18.85 16.65 14.19
CA GLU A 54 17.83 17.62 13.87
C GLU A 54 17.69 17.77 12.36
N ILE A 55 16.43 17.82 11.92
CA ILE A 55 16.09 18.00 10.51
C ILE A 55 15.75 19.46 10.30
N ASP A 56 16.56 20.14 9.51
CA ASP A 56 16.38 21.55 9.17
C ASP A 56 14.99 21.78 8.56
N GLY A 57 14.28 22.78 9.05
CA GLY A 57 12.98 23.18 8.57
C GLY A 57 11.77 22.33 9.02
N ILE A 58 11.99 21.07 9.48
CA ILE A 58 10.89 20.18 9.91
C ILE A 58 11.33 19.38 11.17
N PRO A 59 11.64 20.05 12.29
CA PRO A 59 12.29 19.42 13.44
C PRO A 59 11.45 18.30 14.10
N PHE A 60 10.12 18.30 13.94
CA PHE A 60 9.28 17.23 14.48
C PHE A 60 9.38 15.92 13.69
N MET A 61 9.86 15.93 12.43
CA MET A 61 9.97 14.72 11.61
C MET A 61 10.98 13.71 12.16
N LYS A 62 11.98 14.13 12.94
CA LYS A 62 12.89 13.21 13.64
C LYS A 62 12.17 12.24 14.59
N TYR A 63 10.97 12.58 15.02
CA TYR A 63 10.13 11.74 15.87
C TYR A 63 9.18 10.83 15.09
N SER A 64 9.19 10.87 13.76
CA SER A 64 8.42 9.92 12.94
C SER A 64 8.88 8.48 13.20
N PRO A 65 7.98 7.50 13.18
CA PRO A 65 8.37 6.10 13.18
C PRO A 65 9.27 5.80 11.98
N GLY A 66 10.40 5.12 12.18
CA GLY A 66 11.47 5.02 11.19
C GLY A 66 11.88 3.59 10.82
N ALA A 67 11.00 2.59 10.99
CA ALA A 67 11.34 1.20 10.69
C ALA A 67 11.64 0.98 9.19
N SER A 68 10.93 1.62 8.29
CA SER A 68 11.18 1.52 6.85
C SER A 68 12.44 2.28 6.41
N GLU A 69 12.80 3.35 7.09
CA GLU A 69 14.06 4.08 6.90
C GLU A 69 15.27 3.21 7.26
N GLY A 70 15.10 2.20 8.12
CA GLY A 70 16.11 1.17 8.37
C GLY A 70 16.44 0.35 7.11
N ILE A 71 15.49 0.09 6.24
CA ILE A 71 15.72 -0.56 4.93
C ILE A 71 16.49 0.40 4.01
N LEU A 72 16.14 1.68 4.00
CA LEU A 72 16.84 2.70 3.23
C LEU A 72 18.29 2.86 3.72
N ALA A 73 18.51 2.89 5.03
CA ALA A 73 19.84 2.90 5.63
C ALA A 73 20.68 1.69 5.20
N ALA A 74 20.09 0.50 5.15
CA ALA A 74 20.78 -0.70 4.65
C ALA A 74 21.21 -0.55 3.18
N LEU A 75 20.38 0.07 2.32
CA LEU A 75 20.76 0.33 0.92
C LEU A 75 21.93 1.33 0.84
N ILE A 76 21.89 2.40 1.63
CA ILE A 76 22.98 3.38 1.71
C ILE A 76 24.29 2.70 2.17
N PHE A 77 24.21 1.89 3.23
CA PHE A 77 25.35 1.13 3.75
C PHE A 77 25.95 0.19 2.69
N LEU A 78 25.12 -0.50 1.95
CA LEU A 78 25.53 -1.42 0.88
C LEU A 78 25.92 -0.70 -0.42
N LYS A 79 25.88 0.64 -0.47
CA LYS A 79 26.15 1.45 -1.66
C LYS A 79 25.26 1.10 -2.86
N ILE A 80 24.04 0.63 -2.59
CA ILE A 80 23.02 0.37 -3.60
C ILE A 80 22.32 1.70 -3.91
N PRO A 81 22.05 2.05 -5.19
CA PRO A 81 21.32 3.26 -5.54
C PRO A 81 20.01 3.38 -4.77
N ILE A 82 19.83 4.48 -4.02
CA ILE A 82 18.67 4.69 -3.16
C ILE A 82 17.36 4.80 -3.93
N GLN A 83 17.42 5.16 -5.20
CA GLN A 83 16.27 5.18 -6.11
C GLN A 83 15.67 3.78 -6.37
N LEU A 84 16.40 2.70 -6.03
CA LEU A 84 15.91 1.33 -6.07
C LEU A 84 15.07 0.98 -4.82
N PHE A 85 15.04 1.83 -3.80
CA PHE A 85 14.31 1.57 -2.55
C PHE A 85 12.88 1.11 -2.80
N ASN A 86 12.10 1.88 -3.54
CA ASN A 86 10.71 1.52 -3.82
C ASN A 86 10.56 0.55 -5.00
N VAL A 87 11.54 0.36 -5.86
CA VAL A 87 11.54 -0.78 -6.81
C VAL A 87 11.52 -2.11 -6.04
N PHE A 88 12.35 -2.24 -4.99
CA PHE A 88 12.30 -3.40 -4.10
C PHE A 88 10.99 -3.48 -3.31
N GLY A 89 10.46 -2.34 -2.87
CA GLY A 89 9.14 -2.27 -2.22
C GLY A 89 8.00 -2.78 -3.11
N VAL A 90 7.98 -2.41 -4.39
CA VAL A 90 7.02 -2.89 -5.39
C VAL A 90 7.15 -4.39 -5.62
N LEU A 91 8.39 -4.91 -5.77
CA LEU A 91 8.63 -6.35 -5.91
C LEU A 91 8.19 -7.13 -4.66
N PHE A 92 8.48 -6.61 -3.47
CA PHE A 92 8.01 -7.19 -2.21
C PHE A 92 6.48 -7.23 -2.16
N LEU A 93 5.82 -6.12 -2.46
CA LEU A 93 4.36 -6.03 -2.49
C LEU A 93 3.75 -6.98 -3.53
N PHE A 94 4.35 -7.09 -4.73
CA PHE A 94 3.92 -8.06 -5.75
C PHE A 94 3.90 -9.49 -5.20
N ILE A 95 5.01 -9.91 -4.58
CA ILE A 95 5.16 -11.25 -4.00
C ILE A 95 4.08 -11.49 -2.93
N VAL A 96 3.90 -10.54 -2.02
CA VAL A 96 2.94 -10.69 -0.92
C VAL A 96 1.49 -10.67 -1.43
N CYS A 97 1.15 -9.81 -2.38
CA CYS A 97 -0.15 -9.79 -3.04
C CYS A 97 -0.46 -11.12 -3.75
N PHE A 98 0.52 -11.67 -4.47
CA PHE A 98 0.38 -12.98 -5.12
C PHE A 98 0.05 -14.07 -4.11
N PHE A 99 0.82 -14.17 -3.01
CA PHE A 99 0.59 -15.20 -1.99
C PHE A 99 -0.72 -14.97 -1.21
N LEU A 100 -1.10 -13.73 -0.93
CA LEU A 100 -2.39 -13.41 -0.33
C LEU A 100 -3.55 -13.86 -1.23
N ALA A 101 -3.50 -13.54 -2.52
CA ALA A 101 -4.50 -13.95 -3.50
C ALA A 101 -4.59 -15.48 -3.64
N LYS A 102 -3.45 -16.17 -3.64
CA LYS A 102 -3.37 -17.64 -3.58
C LYS A 102 -4.00 -18.20 -2.31
N ARG A 103 -3.71 -17.60 -1.17
CA ARG A 103 -4.29 -17.99 0.13
C ARG A 103 -5.81 -17.84 0.13
N MET A 104 -6.33 -16.84 -0.59
CA MET A 104 -7.76 -16.61 -0.79
C MET A 104 -8.36 -17.48 -1.91
N ASN A 105 -7.63 -18.52 -2.34
CA ASN A 105 -8.03 -19.50 -3.35
C ASN A 105 -8.23 -18.93 -4.77
N LEU A 106 -7.60 -17.82 -5.14
CA LEU A 106 -7.53 -17.43 -6.55
C LEU A 106 -6.61 -18.40 -7.33
N LYS A 107 -6.95 -18.67 -8.58
CA LYS A 107 -6.08 -19.41 -9.52
C LYS A 107 -4.79 -18.63 -9.77
N ASN A 108 -3.71 -19.30 -10.18
CA ASN A 108 -2.41 -18.66 -10.43
C ASN A 108 -2.52 -17.43 -11.34
N ASP A 109 -3.24 -17.55 -12.44
CA ASP A 109 -3.42 -16.45 -13.40
C ASP A 109 -4.06 -15.22 -12.76
N LEU A 110 -5.17 -15.38 -12.05
CA LEU A 110 -5.83 -14.28 -11.35
C LEU A 110 -5.00 -13.72 -10.20
N SER A 111 -4.20 -14.56 -9.53
CA SER A 111 -3.31 -14.11 -8.46
C SER A 111 -2.18 -13.23 -9.00
N ILE A 112 -1.62 -13.60 -10.17
CA ILE A 112 -0.62 -12.80 -10.87
C ILE A 112 -1.25 -11.47 -11.32
N VAL A 113 -2.43 -11.51 -11.96
CA VAL A 113 -3.10 -10.29 -12.43
C VAL A 113 -3.45 -9.37 -11.27
N PHE A 114 -3.96 -9.90 -10.15
CA PHE A 114 -4.20 -9.10 -8.95
C PHE A 114 -2.93 -8.41 -8.44
N ALA A 115 -1.82 -9.16 -8.32
CA ALA A 115 -0.55 -8.60 -7.87
C ALA A 115 -0.04 -7.50 -8.82
N ILE A 116 -0.17 -7.71 -10.14
CA ILE A 116 0.19 -6.71 -11.15
C ILE A 116 -0.71 -5.48 -11.04
N VAL A 117 -2.03 -5.65 -10.92
CA VAL A 117 -2.97 -4.52 -10.75
C VAL A 117 -2.52 -3.63 -9.60
N ILE A 118 -2.26 -4.21 -8.42
CA ILE A 118 -1.85 -3.43 -7.26
C ILE A 118 -0.52 -2.70 -7.50
N THR A 119 0.46 -3.38 -8.09
CA THR A 119 1.82 -2.85 -8.25
C THR A 119 2.00 -1.95 -9.49
N THR A 120 1.02 -1.89 -10.38
CA THR A 120 1.02 -0.99 -11.55
C THR A 120 -0.01 0.13 -11.44
N LEU A 121 -0.64 0.33 -10.28
CA LEU A 121 -1.44 1.53 -10.04
C LEU A 121 -0.58 2.78 -10.27
N PRO A 122 -1.12 3.86 -10.85
CA PRO A 122 -0.36 5.09 -11.09
C PRO A 122 0.37 5.60 -9.85
N ILE A 123 -0.28 5.52 -8.68
CA ILE A 123 0.31 5.89 -7.39
C ILE A 123 1.60 5.10 -7.08
N MET A 124 1.68 3.82 -7.44
CA MET A 124 2.87 3.00 -7.24
C MET A 124 4.01 3.43 -8.16
N LEU A 125 3.68 3.62 -9.43
CA LEU A 125 4.66 3.94 -10.46
C LEU A 125 5.21 5.37 -10.33
N ARG A 126 4.38 6.31 -9.84
CA ARG A 126 4.81 7.67 -9.56
C ARG A 126 5.89 7.76 -8.48
N TRP A 127 5.77 6.93 -7.44
CA TRP A 127 6.67 6.95 -6.29
C TRP A 127 7.78 5.88 -6.33
N ILE A 128 7.87 5.10 -7.43
CA ILE A 128 8.74 3.92 -7.50
C ILE A 128 10.25 4.23 -7.39
N ASN A 129 10.69 5.39 -7.87
CA ASN A 129 12.11 5.80 -7.78
C ASN A 129 12.38 6.81 -6.65
N MET A 130 11.39 7.07 -5.80
CA MET A 130 11.50 7.96 -4.65
C MET A 130 11.69 7.15 -3.37
N GLN A 131 12.08 7.82 -2.26
CA GLN A 131 12.38 7.15 -0.99
C GLN A 131 11.24 7.28 0.04
N VAL A 132 10.02 7.58 -0.43
CA VAL A 132 8.83 7.58 0.42
C VAL A 132 8.45 6.16 0.86
N ILE A 133 7.96 6.02 2.08
CA ILE A 133 7.78 4.71 2.72
C ILE A 133 6.42 4.04 2.47
N ASP A 134 5.52 4.69 1.75
CA ASP A 134 4.12 4.25 1.62
C ASP A 134 3.96 2.90 0.90
N ILE A 135 4.86 2.60 -0.05
CA ILE A 135 4.88 1.31 -0.74
C ILE A 135 5.27 0.18 0.23
N TRP A 136 6.24 0.43 1.11
CA TRP A 136 6.64 -0.52 2.16
C TRP A 136 5.54 -0.70 3.21
N LEU A 137 4.88 0.39 3.63
CA LEU A 137 3.72 0.35 4.51
C LEU A 137 2.63 -0.56 3.92
N ALA A 138 2.29 -0.39 2.63
CA ALA A 138 1.33 -1.24 1.93
C ALA A 138 1.79 -2.69 1.87
N GLY A 139 3.08 -2.94 1.64
CA GLY A 139 3.69 -4.27 1.66
C GLY A 139 3.54 -4.94 3.02
N PHE A 140 3.88 -4.26 4.11
CA PHE A 140 3.76 -4.80 5.47
C PHE A 140 2.30 -4.95 5.92
N PHE A 141 1.41 -4.04 5.53
CA PHE A 141 -0.03 -4.21 5.73
C PHE A 141 -0.52 -5.50 5.05
N THR A 142 -0.15 -5.70 3.80
CA THR A 142 -0.55 -6.87 3.01
C THR A 142 0.05 -8.16 3.56
N LEU A 143 1.31 -8.13 4.00
CA LEU A 143 1.97 -9.28 4.65
C LEU A 143 1.30 -9.62 5.98
N THR A 144 0.97 -8.62 6.81
CA THR A 144 0.25 -8.83 8.08
C THR A 144 -1.13 -9.44 7.81
N LEU A 145 -1.87 -8.92 6.83
CA LEU A 145 -3.15 -9.49 6.39
C LEU A 145 -3.00 -10.95 5.92
N PHE A 146 -2.00 -11.25 5.09
CA PHE A 146 -1.71 -12.62 4.63
C PHE A 146 -1.39 -13.57 5.79
N LEU A 147 -0.59 -13.13 6.76
CA LEU A 147 -0.23 -13.92 7.93
C LEU A 147 -1.43 -14.15 8.85
N LEU A 148 -2.28 -13.16 9.06
CA LEU A 148 -3.52 -13.30 9.80
C LEU A 148 -4.50 -14.25 9.08
N GLU A 149 -4.61 -14.16 7.75
CA GLU A 149 -5.39 -15.11 6.94
C GLU A 149 -4.84 -16.54 7.02
N SER A 150 -3.56 -16.71 7.11
CA SER A 150 -2.91 -18.00 7.18
C SER A 150 -2.53 -18.45 8.60
N LEU A 151 -3.08 -17.83 9.65
CA LEU A 151 -2.68 -18.02 11.03
C LEU A 151 -2.57 -19.51 11.41
N ARG A 152 -1.39 -19.93 11.86
CA ARG A 152 -1.03 -21.31 12.22
C ARG A 152 -0.30 -21.30 13.56
N LYS A 153 -0.49 -22.35 14.37
CA LYS A 153 0.23 -22.54 15.65
C LYS A 153 1.68 -23.00 15.40
N LYS A 154 2.50 -22.12 14.82
CA LYS A 154 3.92 -22.36 14.49
C LYS A 154 4.77 -21.20 14.98
N ASN A 155 5.90 -21.46 15.64
CA ASN A 155 6.79 -20.42 16.18
C ASN A 155 7.23 -19.42 15.12
N SER A 156 7.74 -19.90 13.98
CA SER A 156 8.16 -19.02 12.87
C SER A 156 7.04 -18.14 12.33
N HIS A 157 5.79 -18.63 12.35
CA HIS A 157 4.65 -17.85 11.88
C HIS A 157 4.35 -16.65 12.78
N TYR A 158 4.42 -16.83 14.10
CA TYR A 158 4.19 -15.75 15.07
C TYR A 158 5.34 -14.75 15.11
N LEU A 159 6.60 -15.22 14.95
CA LEU A 159 7.75 -14.31 14.77
C LEU A 159 7.58 -13.45 13.51
N MET A 160 7.22 -14.04 12.38
CA MET A 160 6.97 -13.30 11.13
C MET A 160 5.79 -12.34 11.25
N LEU A 161 4.70 -12.75 11.92
CA LEU A 161 3.55 -11.88 12.16
C LEU A 161 3.93 -10.69 13.03
N GLY A 162 4.70 -10.92 14.10
CA GLY A 162 5.21 -9.86 14.97
C GLY A 162 6.16 -8.90 14.23
N ALA A 163 7.06 -9.44 13.42
CA ALA A 163 7.97 -8.62 12.61
C ALA A 163 7.21 -7.78 11.58
N SER A 164 6.26 -8.41 10.85
CA SER A 164 5.45 -7.70 9.85
C SER A 164 4.56 -6.62 10.48
N ALA A 165 3.88 -6.94 11.58
CA ALA A 165 3.07 -5.98 12.32
C ALA A 165 3.94 -4.87 12.95
N GLY A 166 5.13 -5.22 13.46
CA GLY A 166 6.12 -4.27 13.95
C GLY A 166 6.58 -3.29 12.85
N MET A 167 6.91 -3.80 11.66
CA MET A 167 7.24 -2.96 10.50
C MET A 167 6.05 -2.08 10.09
N LEU A 168 4.83 -2.62 10.09
CA LEU A 168 3.62 -1.85 9.75
C LEU A 168 3.44 -0.65 10.69
N ILE A 169 3.46 -0.87 12.01
CA ILE A 169 3.27 0.21 12.99
C ILE A 169 4.50 1.11 13.11
N GLY A 170 5.70 0.57 12.94
CA GLY A 170 6.97 1.29 13.04
C GLY A 170 7.34 2.09 11.79
N SER A 171 6.60 1.97 10.69
CA SER A 171 6.91 2.71 9.45
C SER A 171 6.23 4.08 9.40
N LYS A 172 5.04 4.25 9.94
CA LYS A 172 4.27 5.50 9.84
C LYS A 172 3.22 5.62 10.94
N PHE A 173 2.86 6.86 11.32
CA PHE A 173 1.82 7.11 12.33
C PHE A 173 0.43 6.57 11.95
N SER A 174 0.11 6.37 10.68
CA SER A 174 -1.12 5.69 10.26
C SER A 174 -1.06 4.16 10.43
N GLY A 175 0.13 3.58 10.52
CA GLY A 175 0.34 2.14 10.66
C GLY A 175 -0.40 1.49 11.83
N PRO A 176 -0.36 2.03 13.06
CA PRO A 176 -1.13 1.53 14.20
C PRO A 176 -2.64 1.46 13.93
N LEU A 177 -3.20 2.45 13.24
CA LEU A 177 -4.63 2.49 12.94
C LEU A 177 -5.01 1.37 11.95
N TYR A 178 -4.22 1.17 10.90
CA TYR A 178 -4.43 0.05 9.97
C TYR A 178 -4.23 -1.32 10.64
N PHE A 179 -3.26 -1.43 11.54
CA PHE A 179 -3.06 -2.64 12.32
C PHE A 179 -4.24 -2.91 13.26
N LEU A 180 -4.78 -1.88 13.91
CA LEU A 180 -5.97 -2.00 14.78
C LEU A 180 -7.19 -2.52 14.00
N VAL A 181 -7.42 -2.03 12.77
CA VAL A 181 -8.48 -2.58 11.91
C VAL A 181 -8.27 -4.07 11.69
N LEU A 182 -7.06 -4.50 11.31
CA LEU A 182 -6.77 -5.92 11.13
C LEU A 182 -6.98 -6.72 12.42
N LEU A 183 -6.58 -6.20 13.59
CA LEU A 183 -6.81 -6.86 14.88
C LEU A 183 -8.30 -7.06 15.15
N ILE A 184 -9.13 -6.04 14.92
CA ILE A 184 -10.58 -6.12 15.14
C ILE A 184 -11.20 -7.23 14.29
N PHE A 185 -10.91 -7.25 12.99
CA PHE A 185 -11.49 -8.25 12.08
C PHE A 185 -10.98 -9.67 12.34
N TYR A 186 -9.73 -9.82 12.76
CA TYR A 186 -9.13 -11.13 13.04
C TYR A 186 -9.14 -11.53 14.52
N LEU A 187 -9.73 -10.71 15.41
CA LEU A 187 -9.71 -10.94 16.87
C LEU A 187 -10.23 -12.34 17.24
N LYS A 188 -11.38 -12.74 16.70
CA LYS A 188 -11.95 -14.08 16.96
C LYS A 188 -10.99 -15.21 16.56
N LYS A 189 -10.28 -15.06 15.44
CA LYS A 189 -9.31 -16.04 14.95
C LYS A 189 -8.05 -16.07 15.81
N ILE A 190 -7.58 -14.90 16.25
CA ILE A 190 -6.44 -14.75 17.15
C ILE A 190 -6.76 -15.41 18.49
N LEU A 191 -7.90 -15.10 19.11
CA LEU A 191 -8.31 -15.67 20.40
C LEU A 191 -8.47 -17.19 20.33
N LYS A 192 -9.05 -17.73 19.25
CA LYS A 192 -9.17 -19.19 19.03
C LYS A 192 -7.81 -19.89 18.95
N ASN A 193 -6.79 -19.19 18.46
CA ASN A 193 -5.43 -19.73 18.30
C ASN A 193 -4.47 -19.23 19.37
N PHE A 194 -4.98 -18.54 20.41
CA PHE A 194 -4.15 -17.97 21.46
C PHE A 194 -3.33 -19.05 22.19
N ASN A 195 -2.06 -18.76 22.37
CA ASN A 195 -1.13 -19.52 23.17
C ASN A 195 -0.07 -18.54 23.69
N LEU A 196 0.17 -18.54 25.01
CA LEU A 196 1.05 -17.56 25.65
C LEU A 196 2.48 -17.55 25.07
N LYS A 197 3.07 -18.76 24.84
CA LYS A 197 4.40 -18.89 24.22
C LYS A 197 4.41 -18.24 22.82
N LEU A 198 3.41 -18.50 22.00
CA LEU A 198 3.31 -17.95 20.66
C LEU A 198 3.07 -16.44 20.69
N PHE A 199 2.29 -15.97 21.67
CA PHE A 199 2.08 -14.54 21.88
C PHE A 199 3.37 -13.79 22.27
N VAL A 200 4.20 -14.37 23.16
CA VAL A 200 5.52 -13.83 23.48
C VAL A 200 6.42 -13.79 22.24
N LEU A 201 6.42 -14.85 21.42
CA LEU A 201 7.17 -14.87 20.17
C LEU A 201 6.70 -13.80 19.16
N PHE A 202 5.42 -13.47 19.16
CA PHE A 202 4.90 -12.32 18.39
C PHE A 202 5.37 -10.99 18.99
N LEU A 203 5.26 -10.82 20.32
CA LEU A 203 5.58 -9.55 20.99
C LEU A 203 7.04 -9.14 20.84
N ILE A 204 7.99 -10.06 20.84
CA ILE A 204 9.42 -9.73 20.74
C ILE A 204 9.72 -8.89 19.49
N PRO A 205 9.53 -9.39 18.25
CA PRO A 205 9.82 -8.57 17.07
C PRO A 205 8.84 -7.40 16.91
N PHE A 206 7.57 -7.54 17.32
CA PHE A 206 6.61 -6.44 17.30
C PHE A 206 7.08 -5.25 18.14
N SER A 207 7.56 -5.51 19.35
CA SER A 207 8.06 -4.44 20.24
C SER A 207 9.38 -3.85 19.75
N LEU A 208 10.34 -4.69 19.38
CA LEU A 208 11.67 -4.24 18.96
C LEU A 208 11.63 -3.41 17.66
N ILE A 209 10.77 -3.77 16.71
CA ILE A 209 10.69 -3.10 15.41
C ILE A 209 9.68 -1.96 15.44
N GLY A 210 8.54 -2.14 16.11
CA GLY A 210 7.41 -1.22 16.04
C GLY A 210 7.27 -0.31 17.26
N LEU A 211 7.11 -0.89 18.47
CA LEU A 211 6.84 -0.09 19.67
C LEU A 211 8.02 0.78 20.11
N THR A 212 9.24 0.42 19.76
CA THR A 212 10.46 1.19 20.07
C THR A 212 10.32 2.66 19.68
N TRP A 213 9.69 2.97 18.55
CA TRP A 213 9.51 4.35 18.08
C TRP A 213 8.58 5.16 18.98
N TYR A 214 7.52 4.55 19.46
CA TYR A 214 6.55 5.18 20.37
C TYR A 214 7.11 5.32 21.79
N LEU A 215 7.88 4.34 22.27
CA LEU A 215 8.60 4.43 23.53
C LEU A 215 9.68 5.52 23.50
N ARG A 216 10.42 5.62 22.37
CA ARG A 216 11.36 6.72 22.13
C ARG A 216 10.67 8.09 22.24
N ASN A 217 9.56 8.27 21.55
CA ASN A 217 8.82 9.52 21.58
C ASN A 217 8.31 9.83 23.00
N MET A 218 7.77 8.84 23.69
CA MET A 218 7.35 8.97 25.09
C MET A 218 8.52 9.43 25.98
N PHE A 219 9.71 8.87 25.78
CA PHE A 219 10.90 9.21 26.58
C PHE A 219 11.36 10.64 26.32
N TYR A 220 11.44 11.09 25.07
CA TYR A 220 11.98 12.42 24.74
C TYR A 220 10.95 13.55 24.82
N THR A 221 9.67 13.27 24.63
CA THR A 221 8.63 14.32 24.50
C THR A 221 7.48 14.18 25.49
N GLY A 222 7.43 13.08 26.25
CA GLY A 222 6.27 12.75 27.09
C GLY A 222 5.01 12.32 26.31
N ASN A 223 5.11 12.19 24.98
CA ASN A 223 4.00 11.87 24.10
C ASN A 223 4.41 10.78 23.08
N PRO A 224 3.86 9.55 23.15
CA PRO A 224 4.25 8.45 22.26
C PRO A 224 3.91 8.70 20.80
N ILE A 225 2.91 9.54 20.53
CA ILE A 225 2.43 9.86 19.17
C ILE A 225 2.84 11.28 18.73
N TYR A 226 3.82 11.87 19.41
CA TYR A 226 4.33 13.18 19.05
C TYR A 226 4.69 13.25 17.54
N PRO A 227 4.31 14.31 16.79
CA PRO A 227 3.78 15.61 17.27
C PRO A 227 2.24 15.65 17.41
N ALA A 228 1.50 14.58 17.11
CA ALA A 228 0.06 14.55 17.29
C ALA A 228 -0.32 14.66 18.78
N SER A 229 -1.43 15.33 19.07
CA SER A 229 -2.02 15.38 20.42
C SER A 229 -3.20 14.40 20.49
N PHE A 230 -3.28 13.65 21.58
CA PHE A 230 -4.38 12.74 21.81
C PHE A 230 -4.65 12.57 23.31
N LEU A 231 -5.90 12.78 23.73
CA LEU A 231 -6.35 12.63 25.14
C LEU A 231 -5.46 13.40 26.12
N PHE A 232 -4.68 12.68 26.92
CA PHE A 232 -3.85 13.21 28.00
C PHE A 232 -2.46 13.64 27.54
N PHE A 233 -2.09 13.38 26.29
CA PHE A 233 -0.78 13.72 25.81
C PHE A 233 -0.72 15.18 25.37
N PRO A 234 0.36 15.90 25.77
CA PRO A 234 0.47 17.33 25.52
C PRO A 234 0.47 17.62 24.01
N LYS A 235 -0.09 18.79 23.68
CA LYS A 235 0.04 19.34 22.32
C LYS A 235 1.53 19.60 22.04
N SER A 236 1.95 19.31 20.81
CA SER A 236 3.22 19.83 20.32
C SER A 236 3.13 21.34 20.20
N GLY A 237 4.25 22.03 20.40
CA GLY A 237 4.33 23.48 20.10
C GLY A 237 4.22 23.83 18.61
N PHE A 238 4.05 22.82 17.75
CA PHE A 238 3.87 22.97 16.31
C PHE A 238 2.38 22.92 15.97
N GLU A 239 1.92 23.86 15.17
CA GLU A 239 0.60 23.78 14.54
C GLU A 239 0.60 22.62 13.56
N ILE A 240 0.08 21.48 14.00
CA ILE A 240 -0.22 20.38 13.09
C ILE A 240 -1.47 20.79 12.31
N LEU A 241 -1.47 20.44 11.02
CA LEU A 241 -2.61 20.66 10.14
C LEU A 241 -3.93 20.44 10.88
N SER A 242 -4.69 21.53 11.04
CA SER A 242 -5.92 21.55 11.84
C SER A 242 -7.10 20.92 11.10
N THR A 243 -7.02 20.86 9.76
CA THR A 243 -8.06 20.31 8.88
C THR A 243 -7.78 18.85 8.54
N GLN A 244 -8.84 18.14 8.17
CA GLN A 244 -8.80 16.73 7.82
C GLN A 244 -9.18 16.52 6.35
N VAL A 245 -8.82 15.37 5.77
CA VAL A 245 -9.13 15.03 4.37
C VAL A 245 -10.60 15.19 4.05
N TRP A 246 -11.51 14.73 4.92
CA TRP A 246 -12.95 14.84 4.71
C TRP A 246 -13.43 16.29 4.68
N GLU A 247 -12.89 17.17 5.52
CA GLU A 247 -13.23 18.59 5.56
C GLU A 247 -12.83 19.26 4.25
N VAL A 248 -11.58 19.08 3.83
CA VAL A 248 -11.07 19.64 2.60
C VAL A 248 -11.81 19.09 1.37
N SER A 249 -12.18 17.79 1.38
CA SER A 249 -12.73 17.10 0.20
C SER A 249 -14.23 17.25 0.03
N PHE A 250 -15.01 17.28 1.12
CA PHE A 250 -16.47 17.11 1.04
C PHE A 250 -17.27 18.34 1.49
N THR A 251 -16.63 19.42 1.93
CA THR A 251 -17.33 20.65 2.35
C THR A 251 -17.59 21.62 1.17
N SER A 252 -17.01 21.35 0.00
CA SER A 252 -17.22 22.18 -1.19
C SER A 252 -17.22 21.36 -2.48
N ILE A 253 -17.86 21.87 -3.53
CA ILE A 253 -17.87 21.24 -4.88
C ILE A 253 -16.45 21.19 -5.45
N SER A 254 -15.64 22.21 -5.24
CA SER A 254 -14.23 22.24 -5.67
C SER A 254 -13.40 21.17 -4.97
N GLY A 255 -13.61 20.96 -3.66
CA GLY A 255 -12.97 19.90 -2.88
C GLY A 255 -13.34 18.51 -3.39
N LEU A 256 -14.63 18.27 -3.62
CA LEU A 256 -15.10 17.00 -4.16
C LEU A 256 -14.52 16.72 -5.55
N LYS A 257 -14.49 17.74 -6.43
CA LYS A 257 -13.86 17.61 -7.76
C LYS A 257 -12.38 17.28 -7.65
N SER A 258 -11.65 17.96 -6.77
CA SER A 258 -10.22 17.71 -6.54
C SER A 258 -9.98 16.32 -5.98
N PHE A 259 -10.83 15.86 -5.05
CA PHE A 259 -10.76 14.51 -4.49
C PHE A 259 -10.96 13.42 -5.57
N ILE A 260 -11.97 13.58 -6.43
CA ILE A 260 -12.24 12.64 -7.52
C ILE A 260 -11.09 12.64 -8.53
N ASN A 261 -10.60 13.82 -8.93
CA ASN A 261 -9.50 13.94 -9.88
C ASN A 261 -8.22 13.31 -9.32
N ALA A 262 -7.88 13.57 -8.05
CA ALA A 262 -6.74 12.96 -7.39
C ALA A 262 -6.89 11.43 -7.32
N GLY A 263 -8.07 10.95 -6.95
CA GLY A 263 -8.35 9.52 -6.91
C GLY A 263 -8.21 8.84 -8.27
N PHE A 264 -8.71 9.45 -9.32
CA PHE A 264 -8.55 8.93 -10.69
C PHE A 264 -7.10 8.98 -11.16
N SER A 265 -6.38 10.07 -10.87
CA SER A 265 -4.96 10.21 -11.19
C SER A 265 -4.09 9.13 -10.52
N GLU A 266 -4.40 8.76 -9.28
CA GLU A 266 -3.62 7.81 -8.49
C GLU A 266 -4.03 6.34 -8.70
N TYR A 267 -5.28 6.07 -9.07
CA TYR A 267 -5.82 4.71 -9.17
C TYR A 267 -6.37 4.35 -10.55
N SER A 268 -6.42 5.30 -11.50
CA SER A 268 -7.07 5.12 -12.80
C SER A 268 -8.51 4.59 -12.60
N LEU A 269 -8.98 3.65 -13.40
CA LEU A 269 -10.31 3.06 -13.24
C LEU A 269 -10.51 2.35 -11.89
N TRP A 270 -9.44 1.89 -11.25
CA TRP A 270 -9.53 1.21 -9.95
C TRP A 270 -9.97 2.15 -8.81
N PHE A 271 -9.95 3.46 -9.02
CA PHE A 271 -10.59 4.42 -8.11
C PHE A 271 -12.06 4.07 -7.86
N PHE A 272 -12.78 3.66 -8.89
CA PHE A 272 -14.18 3.28 -8.77
C PHE A 272 -14.42 1.95 -8.03
N SER A 273 -13.37 1.21 -7.68
CA SER A 273 -13.50 -0.05 -6.93
C SER A 273 -14.17 0.13 -5.57
N ILE A 274 -14.09 1.31 -4.95
CA ILE A 274 -14.83 1.63 -3.71
C ILE A 274 -16.33 1.54 -3.96
N PHE A 275 -16.85 2.16 -5.02
CA PHE A 275 -18.28 2.12 -5.37
C PHE A 275 -18.72 0.72 -5.79
N ILE A 276 -17.88 0.02 -6.60
CA ILE A 276 -18.13 -1.37 -6.97
C ILE A 276 -18.21 -2.25 -5.71
N SER A 277 -17.35 -2.01 -4.72
CA SER A 277 -17.34 -2.78 -3.48
C SER A 277 -18.62 -2.61 -2.67
N LEU A 278 -19.23 -1.42 -2.63
CA LEU A 278 -20.52 -1.20 -1.98
C LEU A 278 -21.64 -2.03 -2.64
N PHE A 279 -21.64 -2.09 -3.96
CA PHE A 279 -22.57 -2.97 -4.69
C PHE A 279 -22.32 -4.45 -4.37
N VAL A 280 -21.05 -4.87 -4.37
CA VAL A 280 -20.66 -6.25 -4.02
C VAL A 280 -21.04 -6.56 -2.58
N LEU A 281 -20.83 -5.63 -1.63
CA LEU A 281 -21.22 -5.76 -0.23
C LEU A 281 -22.73 -6.01 -0.10
N PHE A 282 -23.55 -5.20 -0.76
CA PHE A 282 -25.01 -5.36 -0.75
C PHE A 282 -25.46 -6.73 -1.28
N LYS A 283 -24.83 -7.21 -2.37
CA LYS A 283 -25.14 -8.52 -2.97
C LYS A 283 -24.59 -9.70 -2.15
N SER A 284 -23.50 -9.52 -1.42
CA SER A 284 -22.83 -10.59 -0.67
C SER A 284 -23.32 -10.72 0.77
N TYR A 285 -23.82 -9.63 1.39
CA TYR A 285 -24.27 -9.60 2.76
C TYR A 285 -25.31 -10.69 3.09
N ARG A 286 -26.22 -10.97 2.15
CA ARG A 286 -27.27 -11.99 2.32
C ARG A 286 -26.80 -13.43 2.12
N LYS A 287 -25.52 -13.66 1.72
CA LYS A 287 -24.99 -14.98 1.38
C LYS A 287 -23.83 -15.37 2.30
N LYS A 288 -24.07 -16.25 3.25
CA LYS A 288 -23.03 -16.78 4.17
C LYS A 288 -21.75 -17.25 3.45
N LYS A 289 -21.88 -17.78 2.24
CA LYS A 289 -20.76 -18.26 1.42
C LYS A 289 -19.76 -17.15 1.04
N LEU A 290 -20.18 -15.87 1.04
CA LEU A 290 -19.38 -14.72 0.63
C LEU A 290 -18.80 -13.94 1.82
N TYR A 291 -18.78 -14.54 3.02
CA TYR A 291 -18.31 -13.88 4.25
C TYR A 291 -16.93 -13.24 4.11
N ARG A 292 -15.96 -13.92 3.49
CA ARG A 292 -14.60 -13.38 3.30
C ARG A 292 -14.55 -12.17 2.37
N ILE A 293 -15.40 -12.13 1.34
CA ILE A 293 -15.51 -10.96 0.46
C ILE A 293 -16.03 -9.77 1.25
N THR A 294 -17.07 -10.00 2.07
CA THR A 294 -17.63 -8.98 2.97
C THR A 294 -16.58 -8.47 3.96
N GLU A 295 -15.81 -9.36 4.58
CA GLU A 295 -14.75 -9.02 5.53
C GLU A 295 -13.67 -8.12 4.89
N LEU A 296 -13.18 -8.48 3.71
CA LEU A 296 -12.20 -7.66 2.97
C LEU A 296 -12.74 -6.27 2.60
N ILE A 297 -13.99 -6.19 2.15
CA ILE A 297 -14.63 -4.91 1.85
C ILE A 297 -14.74 -4.06 3.11
N LEU A 298 -15.15 -4.64 4.24
CA LEU A 298 -15.26 -3.91 5.50
C LEU A 298 -13.90 -3.45 6.02
N ILE A 299 -12.83 -4.25 5.88
CA ILE A 299 -11.46 -3.82 6.18
C ILE A 299 -11.09 -2.60 5.33
N GLY A 300 -11.34 -2.65 4.02
CA GLY A 300 -11.07 -1.53 3.13
C GLY A 300 -11.86 -0.28 3.47
N ILE A 301 -13.17 -0.41 3.75
CA ILE A 301 -14.02 0.72 4.17
C ILE A 301 -13.56 1.31 5.51
N SER A 302 -13.20 0.47 6.50
CA SER A 302 -12.67 0.94 7.78
C SER A 302 -11.36 1.74 7.59
N ASN A 303 -10.47 1.26 6.73
CA ASN A 303 -9.24 1.98 6.37
C ASN A 303 -9.54 3.28 5.60
N PHE A 304 -10.59 3.31 4.78
CA PHE A 304 -11.03 4.53 4.09
C PHE A 304 -11.56 5.58 5.08
N ILE A 305 -12.33 5.15 6.09
CA ILE A 305 -12.76 6.04 7.17
C ILE A 305 -11.55 6.63 7.88
N ILE A 306 -10.55 5.80 8.25
CA ILE A 306 -9.30 6.30 8.85
C ILE A 306 -8.64 7.34 7.94
N PHE A 307 -8.53 7.06 6.64
CA PHE A 307 -7.95 8.00 5.67
C PHE A 307 -8.66 9.35 5.67
N LEU A 308 -9.98 9.38 5.75
CA LEU A 308 -10.76 10.63 5.77
C LEU A 308 -10.43 11.51 6.98
N PHE A 309 -10.01 10.92 8.09
CA PHE A 309 -9.61 11.63 9.31
C PHE A 309 -8.13 11.96 9.39
N LEU A 310 -7.32 11.60 8.37
CA LEU A 310 -5.91 12.01 8.34
C LEU A 310 -5.80 13.52 8.10
N PRO A 311 -4.74 14.17 8.67
CA PRO A 311 -4.50 15.59 8.46
C PRO A 311 -4.27 15.96 7.00
N SER A 312 -4.85 17.06 6.56
CA SER A 312 -4.63 17.66 5.24
C SER A 312 -4.92 19.15 5.30
N ASP A 313 -4.09 19.97 4.67
CA ASP A 313 -4.21 21.44 4.75
C ASP A 313 -4.94 22.04 3.56
N ASN A 314 -4.87 21.43 2.38
CA ASN A 314 -5.48 21.96 1.17
C ASN A 314 -5.67 20.92 0.05
N TYR A 315 -6.33 21.31 -1.04
CA TYR A 315 -6.59 20.43 -2.19
C TYR A 315 -5.33 19.95 -2.89
N PHE A 316 -4.29 20.79 -2.96
CA PHE A 316 -3.02 20.43 -3.57
C PHE A 316 -2.32 19.33 -2.75
N HIS A 317 -2.34 19.45 -1.43
CA HIS A 317 -1.78 18.45 -0.54
C HIS A 317 -2.48 17.08 -0.69
N ILE A 318 -3.82 17.06 -0.83
CA ILE A 318 -4.56 15.83 -1.12
C ILE A 318 -4.05 15.19 -2.41
N PHE A 319 -3.91 15.98 -3.47
CA PHE A 319 -3.46 15.48 -4.76
C PHE A 319 -2.02 14.96 -4.74
N VAL A 320 -1.10 15.73 -4.14
CA VAL A 320 0.34 15.44 -4.24
C VAL A 320 0.79 14.38 -3.25
N SER A 321 0.28 14.36 -2.02
CA SER A 321 0.87 13.52 -0.98
C SER A 321 -0.10 12.61 -0.21
N VAL A 322 -1.31 13.03 0.07
CA VAL A 322 -2.16 12.31 1.02
C VAL A 322 -2.78 11.04 0.44
N TYR A 323 -3.06 11.00 -0.86
CA TYR A 323 -3.67 9.82 -1.49
C TYR A 323 -2.82 8.55 -1.38
N ARG A 324 -1.48 8.65 -1.24
CA ARG A 324 -0.59 7.49 -1.06
C ARG A 324 -0.91 6.69 0.22
N TYR A 325 -1.60 7.28 1.19
CA TYR A 325 -2.03 6.60 2.42
C TYR A 325 -3.23 5.64 2.19
N THR A 326 -3.86 5.67 1.01
CA THR A 326 -5.04 4.83 0.72
C THR A 326 -4.70 3.44 0.18
N LEU A 327 -3.44 3.07 0.01
CA LEU A 327 -3.06 1.72 -0.43
C LEU A 327 -3.66 0.61 0.45
N PRO A 328 -3.67 0.70 1.81
CA PRO A 328 -4.36 -0.25 2.68
C PRO A 328 -5.89 -0.28 2.51
N VAL A 329 -6.48 0.71 1.84
CA VAL A 329 -7.91 0.74 1.47
C VAL A 329 -8.15 -0.11 0.23
N TYR A 330 -7.39 0.17 -0.84
CA TYR A 330 -7.65 -0.40 -2.16
C TYR A 330 -7.23 -1.86 -2.28
N ILE A 331 -6.17 -2.30 -1.61
CA ILE A 331 -5.70 -3.69 -1.67
C ILE A 331 -6.79 -4.70 -1.28
N PRO A 332 -7.42 -4.63 -0.11
CA PRO A 332 -8.48 -5.57 0.27
C PRO A 332 -9.75 -5.41 -0.59
N ILE A 333 -10.10 -4.19 -1.00
CA ILE A 333 -11.27 -3.93 -1.86
C ILE A 333 -11.09 -4.58 -3.24
N ILE A 334 -9.96 -4.36 -3.89
CA ILE A 334 -9.68 -4.93 -5.21
C ILE A 334 -9.62 -6.46 -5.11
N LEU A 335 -9.00 -7.02 -4.05
CA LEU A 335 -9.01 -8.46 -3.81
C LEU A 335 -10.44 -9.01 -3.66
N ALA A 336 -11.31 -8.33 -2.94
CA ALA A 336 -12.71 -8.71 -2.79
C ALA A 336 -13.45 -8.73 -4.14
N ILE A 337 -13.18 -7.75 -5.03
CA ILE A 337 -13.75 -7.71 -6.38
C ILE A 337 -13.26 -8.90 -7.21
N PHE A 338 -11.96 -9.25 -7.13
CA PHE A 338 -11.40 -10.43 -7.81
C PHE A 338 -12.07 -11.73 -7.34
N LEU A 339 -12.26 -11.88 -6.03
CA LEU A 339 -12.94 -13.03 -5.45
C LEU A 339 -14.41 -13.10 -5.90
N TYR A 340 -15.10 -11.96 -5.90
CA TYR A 340 -16.51 -11.89 -6.32
C TYR A 340 -16.68 -12.23 -7.80
N ALA A 341 -15.82 -11.69 -8.66
CA ALA A 341 -15.85 -11.99 -10.09
C ALA A 341 -15.56 -13.49 -10.34
N LYS A 342 -14.62 -14.08 -9.60
CA LYS A 342 -14.37 -15.53 -9.64
C LYS A 342 -15.61 -16.33 -9.24
N GLU A 343 -16.27 -15.99 -8.12
CA GLU A 343 -17.48 -16.68 -7.64
C GLU A 343 -18.66 -16.54 -8.62
N LYS A 344 -18.65 -15.52 -9.46
CA LYS A 344 -19.67 -15.28 -10.49
C LYS A 344 -19.30 -15.84 -11.87
N GLY A 345 -18.11 -16.41 -12.04
CA GLY A 345 -17.61 -16.85 -13.34
C GLY A 345 -17.37 -15.72 -14.33
N LYS A 346 -17.12 -14.49 -13.83
CA LYS A 346 -16.95 -13.25 -14.61
C LYS A 346 -15.50 -12.76 -14.64
N GLN A 347 -14.55 -13.68 -14.73
CA GLN A 347 -13.11 -13.38 -14.63
C GLN A 347 -12.61 -12.61 -15.87
N GLU A 348 -13.20 -12.81 -17.02
CA GLU A 348 -12.88 -12.11 -18.27
C GLU A 348 -13.03 -10.59 -18.16
N TYR A 349 -14.02 -10.11 -17.40
CA TYR A 349 -14.19 -8.68 -17.16
C TYR A 349 -13.05 -8.07 -16.34
N LEU A 350 -12.41 -8.84 -15.45
CA LEU A 350 -11.23 -8.35 -14.72
C LEU A 350 -10.04 -8.13 -15.64
N TYR A 351 -9.82 -9.04 -16.59
CA TYR A 351 -8.74 -8.89 -17.57
C TYR A 351 -8.99 -7.66 -18.46
N LEU A 352 -10.22 -7.51 -18.99
CA LEU A 352 -10.59 -6.36 -19.78
C LEU A 352 -10.45 -5.06 -19.01
N PHE A 353 -10.98 -5.01 -17.78
CA PHE A 353 -10.91 -3.83 -16.94
C PHE A 353 -9.46 -3.45 -16.59
N THR A 354 -8.63 -4.44 -16.27
CA THR A 354 -7.19 -4.24 -16.02
C THR A 354 -6.50 -3.66 -17.25
N TYR A 355 -6.77 -4.24 -18.42
CA TYR A 355 -6.17 -3.79 -19.67
C TYR A 355 -6.55 -2.35 -20.01
N VAL A 356 -7.85 -2.03 -19.95
CA VAL A 356 -8.33 -0.66 -20.18
C VAL A 356 -7.75 0.31 -19.16
N SER A 357 -7.70 -0.08 -17.87
CA SER A 357 -7.10 0.75 -16.82
C SER A 357 -5.63 1.06 -17.07
N LEU A 358 -4.86 0.09 -17.59
CA LEU A 358 -3.46 0.31 -17.98
C LEU A 358 -3.32 1.23 -19.19
N LEU A 359 -4.20 1.11 -20.20
CA LEU A 359 -4.16 1.93 -21.41
C LEU A 359 -4.46 3.41 -21.15
N ILE A 360 -5.42 3.69 -20.26
CA ILE A 360 -5.82 5.06 -19.93
C ILE A 360 -5.14 5.59 -18.65
N SER A 361 -4.07 4.91 -18.21
CA SER A 361 -3.40 5.25 -16.95
C SER A 361 -2.78 6.66 -17.01
N PRO A 362 -3.05 7.53 -16.03
CA PRO A 362 -2.43 8.86 -15.93
C PRO A 362 -0.90 8.83 -15.79
N ILE A 363 -0.30 7.66 -15.54
CA ILE A 363 1.15 7.50 -15.46
C ILE A 363 1.88 8.01 -16.73
N TYR A 364 1.19 8.04 -17.88
CA TYR A 364 1.77 8.53 -19.13
C TYR A 364 2.02 10.04 -19.13
N GLU A 365 1.37 10.79 -18.26
CA GLU A 365 1.66 12.20 -18.05
C GLU A 365 3.03 12.40 -17.37
N TYR A 366 3.38 11.48 -16.44
CA TYR A 366 4.65 11.51 -15.71
C TYR A 366 5.78 10.79 -16.47
N HIS A 367 5.44 9.73 -17.21
CA HIS A 367 6.38 8.89 -17.95
C HIS A 367 5.90 8.62 -19.39
N PRO A 368 5.88 9.65 -20.27
CA PRO A 368 5.31 9.52 -21.61
C PRO A 368 6.03 8.47 -22.49
N LYS A 369 7.30 8.20 -22.23
CA LYS A 369 8.06 7.17 -22.96
C LYS A 369 7.52 5.74 -22.73
N VAL A 370 6.82 5.49 -21.63
CA VAL A 370 6.21 4.19 -21.35
C VAL A 370 5.11 3.86 -22.35
N ILE A 371 4.37 4.87 -22.85
CA ILE A 371 3.30 4.68 -23.83
C ILE A 371 3.83 4.14 -25.18
N LEU A 372 5.04 4.52 -25.57
CA LEU A 372 5.67 4.10 -26.83
C LEU A 372 5.89 2.57 -26.90
N ILE A 373 5.76 1.88 -25.79
CA ILE A 373 5.99 0.44 -25.69
C ILE A 373 4.69 -0.31 -25.38
N VAL A 374 3.81 0.31 -24.60
CA VAL A 374 2.47 -0.26 -24.34
C VAL A 374 1.66 -0.36 -25.63
N LEU A 375 1.74 0.66 -26.49
CA LEU A 375 0.99 0.71 -27.74
C LEU A 375 1.41 -0.39 -28.74
N PRO A 376 2.69 -0.60 -29.04
CA PRO A 376 3.12 -1.70 -29.91
C PRO A 376 2.79 -3.08 -29.34
N ILE A 377 2.94 -3.30 -28.04
CA ILE A 377 2.58 -4.56 -27.39
C ILE A 377 1.07 -4.79 -27.50
N ALA A 378 0.26 -3.77 -27.24
CA ALA A 378 -1.19 -3.83 -27.40
C ALA A 378 -1.60 -4.17 -28.83
N LEU A 379 -0.96 -3.54 -29.83
CA LEU A 379 -1.21 -3.80 -31.26
C LEU A 379 -0.77 -5.22 -31.66
N VAL A 380 0.41 -5.67 -31.26
CA VAL A 380 0.87 -7.05 -31.53
C VAL A 380 -0.09 -8.09 -30.95
N ILE A 381 -0.65 -7.79 -29.80
CA ILE A 381 -1.64 -8.64 -29.14
C ILE A 381 -2.94 -8.65 -29.95
N TYR A 382 -3.45 -7.47 -30.28
CA TYR A 382 -4.69 -7.31 -31.06
C TYR A 382 -4.58 -8.08 -32.38
N PHE A 383 -3.52 -7.93 -33.12
CA PHE A 383 -3.34 -8.59 -34.43
C PHE A 383 -2.98 -10.08 -34.34
N LYS A 384 -2.44 -10.58 -33.22
CA LYS A 384 -2.11 -12.00 -33.04
C LYS A 384 -3.16 -12.83 -32.32
N ILE A 385 -4.26 -12.23 -31.81
CA ILE A 385 -5.35 -12.99 -31.22
C ILE A 385 -6.33 -13.39 -32.35
N PRO A 386 -6.52 -14.68 -32.63
CA PRO A 386 -7.55 -15.11 -33.58
C PRO A 386 -8.94 -14.67 -33.10
N ASP A 387 -9.77 -14.17 -33.99
CA ASP A 387 -11.16 -13.72 -33.69
C ASP A 387 -12.00 -14.81 -33.01
N SER A 388 -11.70 -16.09 -33.27
CA SER A 388 -12.32 -17.23 -32.58
C SER A 388 -12.04 -17.31 -31.08
N GLU A 389 -10.86 -16.87 -30.61
CA GLU A 389 -10.55 -16.83 -29.18
C GLU A 389 -11.24 -15.66 -28.47
N ILE A 390 -11.40 -14.51 -29.14
CA ILE A 390 -12.12 -13.35 -28.59
C ILE A 390 -13.60 -13.69 -28.41
N LYS A 391 -14.22 -14.35 -29.42
CA LYS A 391 -15.64 -14.78 -29.35
C LYS A 391 -15.89 -15.82 -28.25
N ASN A 392 -14.94 -16.71 -27.96
CA ASN A 392 -15.06 -17.73 -26.91
C ASN A 392 -14.79 -17.17 -25.49
N THR A 393 -14.14 -16.02 -25.39
CA THR A 393 -13.85 -15.35 -24.11
C THR A 393 -14.97 -14.39 -23.71
N LEU A 394 -15.77 -13.92 -24.67
CA LEU A 394 -16.90 -13.00 -24.47
C LEU A 394 -18.27 -13.69 -24.39
N LYS A 395 -18.35 -15.00 -24.63
CA LYS A 395 -19.50 -15.86 -24.36
C LYS A 395 -19.44 -16.43 -22.92
#